data_8e319f09fc3604b5ea115963aa44e070
#
_entry.id   8e319f09fc3604b5ea115963aa44e070
#
_cell.length_a   1.000
_cell.length_b   1.000
_cell.length_c   1.000
_cell.angle_alpha   90.00
_cell.angle_beta   90.00
_cell.angle_gamma   90.00
#
_symmetry.space_group_name_H-M   'P 1'
#
loop_
_entity.id
_entity.type
_entity.pdbx_description
1 polymer ?
#
loop_
_entity_poly.entity_id
_entity_poly.type
_entity_poly.pdbx_seq_one_letter_code
_entity_poly.pdbx_strand_id
1 'polypeptide(L)'
;MRRRSRSMRLTLKHTKDWVPCCPTSETAQQRAFTLKRDSKITQSRACPYRGHKPPIHLVQLVSSGGGNIPTAHLLDDAVFQTSVIVTDQVSPLARLPPHQLVFNAIGDADCCEPALRAAIGLVERTKMPVINDPSAVMKTGRVANSIRLRAVPGVVTALTVPMTKQVLLSPQGPATLAREGFYFPMLLRSPGYHTGRNFVMVGTANELTAVAASLPGEQLLAIEFLDACRSDGTSRKYRVMMIDGQLYPLHLAISRDWKVHYFTSEMSEKADYRAEEARFLENMADVLGHKAVASLEAISKTLGLDYAGVDFGLSETGDVLLFEANATMIISRAGHQAHWAYRHGAIDRAIGAAMAMIEKRSGALTEKAR
;
A
#
# COMPACT_ATOMS: atom_id res chain seq x y z
N MET A 1 51.04 -15.18 37.30
CA MET A 1 49.59 -15.27 37.50
C MET A 1 48.88 -15.02 36.17
N ARG A 2 48.41 -16.09 35.52
CA ARG A 2 47.74 -16.05 34.22
C ARG A 2 46.20 -15.96 34.45
N ARG A 3 45.55 -14.89 34.01
CA ARG A 3 44.06 -14.79 33.97
C ARG A 3 43.59 -15.35 32.64
N ARG A 4 42.81 -16.43 32.69
CA ARG A 4 42.10 -17.05 31.56
C ARG A 4 40.85 -16.22 31.26
N SER A 5 40.72 -15.76 30.01
CA SER A 5 39.49 -15.24 29.44
C SER A 5 38.53 -16.41 29.14
N ARG A 6 37.37 -16.43 29.75
CA ARG A 6 36.25 -17.32 29.39
C ARG A 6 35.46 -16.68 28.23
N SER A 7 35.56 -17.27 27.08
CA SER A 7 34.66 -17.00 25.96
C SER A 7 33.29 -17.63 26.25
N MET A 8 32.30 -16.82 26.40
CA MET A 8 30.91 -17.27 26.51
C MET A 8 30.35 -17.53 25.11
N ARG A 9 30.31 -18.82 24.71
CA ARG A 9 29.56 -19.23 23.50
C ARG A 9 28.07 -19.17 23.83
N LEU A 10 27.35 -18.23 23.19
CA LEU A 10 25.89 -18.25 23.12
C LEU A 10 25.49 -19.36 22.15
N THR A 11 24.93 -20.43 22.70
CA THR A 11 24.25 -21.48 21.95
C THR A 11 22.88 -20.94 21.53
N LEU A 12 22.75 -20.63 20.24
CA LEU A 12 21.46 -20.42 19.59
C LEU A 12 20.66 -21.72 19.64
N LYS A 13 19.65 -21.79 20.51
CA LYS A 13 18.61 -22.80 20.43
C LYS A 13 17.75 -22.51 19.21
N HIS A 14 17.82 -23.39 18.23
CA HIS A 14 16.85 -23.50 17.14
C HIS A 14 15.47 -23.79 17.74
N THR A 15 14.59 -22.81 17.72
CA THR A 15 13.15 -23.06 17.74
C THR A 15 12.70 -23.21 16.28
N LYS A 16 12.66 -24.45 15.81
CA LYS A 16 11.78 -24.89 14.72
C LYS A 16 10.37 -24.76 15.27
N ASP A 17 9.56 -23.98 14.58
CA ASP A 17 8.12 -24.01 14.37
C ASP A 17 7.61 -22.60 14.12
N TRP A 18 8.14 -21.99 13.06
CA TRP A 18 7.53 -20.80 12.45
C TRP A 18 6.90 -21.23 11.12
N VAL A 19 5.64 -21.63 11.20
CA VAL A 19 4.79 -21.76 10.01
C VAL A 19 4.41 -20.34 9.60
N PRO A 20 4.81 -19.84 8.41
CA PRO A 20 4.35 -18.54 7.96
C PRO A 20 2.84 -18.63 7.70
N CYS A 21 2.03 -18.05 8.57
CA CYS A 21 0.60 -17.87 8.39
C CYS A 21 0.28 -16.79 7.34
N CYS A 22 0.96 -16.81 6.22
CA CYS A 22 0.53 -16.20 4.98
C CYS A 22 1.30 -16.87 3.86
N PRO A 23 0.71 -17.71 3.03
CA PRO A 23 1.29 -17.95 1.72
C PRO A 23 1.26 -16.58 1.06
N THR A 24 2.45 -16.04 0.78
CA THR A 24 2.60 -14.79 0.03
C THR A 24 1.74 -14.92 -1.22
N SER A 25 0.67 -14.12 -1.30
CA SER A 25 -0.31 -14.14 -2.38
C SER A 25 0.32 -13.93 -3.78
N GLU A 26 1.58 -13.49 -3.83
CA GLU A 26 2.38 -13.39 -5.04
C GLU A 26 2.66 -14.75 -5.69
N THR A 27 2.90 -15.83 -4.93
CA THR A 27 3.26 -17.13 -5.53
C THR A 27 2.07 -17.88 -6.12
N ALA A 28 0.86 -17.70 -5.59
CA ALA A 28 -0.35 -18.31 -6.14
C ALA A 28 -0.83 -17.57 -7.41
N GLN A 29 -0.72 -16.23 -7.44
CA GLN A 29 -1.01 -15.44 -8.63
C GLN A 29 0.06 -15.58 -9.71
N GLN A 30 1.35 -15.65 -9.37
CA GLN A 30 2.44 -15.84 -10.34
C GLN A 30 2.42 -17.23 -11.00
N ARG A 31 2.05 -18.28 -10.29
CA ARG A 31 1.89 -19.62 -10.89
C ARG A 31 0.70 -19.75 -11.86
N ALA A 32 -0.28 -18.84 -11.79
CA ALA A 32 -1.40 -18.78 -12.70
C ALA A 32 -1.09 -18.08 -14.05
N PHE A 33 0.06 -17.41 -14.17
CA PHE A 33 0.41 -16.51 -15.30
C PHE A 33 1.37 -17.09 -16.34
N THR A 34 1.56 -18.39 -16.44
CA THR A 34 2.30 -18.96 -17.59
C THR A 34 1.34 -19.12 -18.78
N LEU A 35 1.19 -18.03 -19.55
CA LEU A 35 0.38 -17.99 -20.77
C LEU A 35 1.19 -18.47 -21.96
N LYS A 36 0.68 -19.49 -22.70
CA LYS A 36 1.16 -19.84 -24.05
C LYS A 36 0.79 -18.71 -25.00
N ARG A 37 1.80 -18.24 -25.77
CA ARG A 37 1.65 -17.28 -26.86
C ARG A 37 0.89 -17.93 -28.03
N ASP A 38 -0.38 -17.58 -28.19
CA ASP A 38 -1.09 -17.76 -29.45
C ASP A 38 -1.72 -16.43 -29.90
N SER A 39 -1.50 -16.12 -31.17
CA SER A 39 -1.70 -14.84 -31.84
C SER A 39 -3.18 -14.49 -32.06
N LYS A 40 -3.54 -13.23 -31.87
CA LYS A 40 -4.71 -12.50 -32.43
C LYS A 40 -5.99 -12.36 -31.61
N ILE A 41 -6.11 -12.83 -30.38
CA ILE A 41 -7.27 -12.51 -29.52
C ILE A 41 -6.78 -11.67 -28.35
N THR A 42 -7.53 -10.64 -27.96
CA THR A 42 -7.35 -9.93 -26.69
C THR A 42 -7.06 -10.96 -25.61
N GLN A 43 -5.83 -10.98 -25.05
CA GLN A 43 -5.47 -11.96 -24.02
C GLN A 43 -6.21 -11.59 -22.72
N SER A 44 -7.51 -11.82 -22.72
CA SER A 44 -8.35 -11.77 -21.53
C SER A 44 -8.56 -13.18 -21.00
N ARG A 45 -8.33 -13.39 -19.73
CA ARG A 45 -8.65 -14.64 -19.06
C ARG A 45 -9.98 -14.46 -18.31
N ALA A 46 -11.03 -15.16 -18.73
CA ALA A 46 -12.26 -15.23 -17.97
C ALA A 46 -12.04 -16.10 -16.71
N CYS A 47 -12.40 -15.57 -15.54
CA CYS A 47 -12.46 -16.35 -14.32
C CYS A 47 -13.75 -17.20 -14.31
N PRO A 48 -13.74 -18.39 -13.68
CA PRO A 48 -14.95 -19.19 -13.53
C PRO A 48 -16.03 -18.39 -12.79
N TYR A 49 -17.27 -18.42 -13.31
CA TYR A 49 -18.46 -17.92 -12.62
C TYR A 49 -19.16 -19.10 -11.94
N ARG A 50 -19.56 -18.93 -10.67
CA ARG A 50 -20.18 -19.99 -9.86
C ARG A 50 -21.58 -19.61 -9.34
N GLY A 51 -22.12 -18.49 -9.79
CA GLY A 51 -23.45 -18.04 -9.39
C GLY A 51 -24.60 -18.76 -10.08
N HIS A 52 -25.79 -18.60 -9.54
CA HIS A 52 -27.04 -19.15 -10.09
C HIS A 52 -27.88 -18.11 -10.87
N LYS A 53 -27.52 -16.82 -10.79
CA LYS A 53 -28.19 -15.72 -11.49
C LYS A 53 -27.34 -15.31 -12.70
N PRO A 54 -27.88 -14.57 -13.68
CA PRO A 54 -27.05 -13.98 -14.72
C PRO A 54 -25.89 -13.18 -14.12
N PRO A 55 -24.63 -13.36 -14.59
CA PRO A 55 -23.48 -12.69 -14.04
C PRO A 55 -23.45 -11.20 -14.39
N ILE A 56 -22.84 -10.42 -13.52
CA ILE A 56 -22.38 -9.08 -13.85
C ILE A 56 -20.98 -9.22 -14.48
N HIS A 57 -20.85 -8.78 -15.74
CA HIS A 57 -19.58 -8.84 -16.44
C HIS A 57 -18.65 -7.71 -16.00
N LEU A 58 -17.52 -8.05 -15.41
CA LEU A 58 -16.51 -7.12 -14.91
C LEU A 58 -15.18 -7.34 -15.64
N VAL A 59 -14.56 -6.25 -16.08
CA VAL A 59 -13.18 -6.26 -16.56
C VAL A 59 -12.26 -5.82 -15.43
N GLN A 60 -11.27 -6.66 -15.12
CA GLN A 60 -10.20 -6.34 -14.18
C GLN A 60 -8.92 -6.06 -14.95
N LEU A 61 -8.36 -4.86 -14.77
CA LEU A 61 -7.06 -4.48 -15.35
C LEU A 61 -5.95 -4.76 -14.33
N VAL A 62 -4.89 -5.43 -14.77
CA VAL A 62 -3.74 -5.78 -13.94
C VAL A 62 -2.43 -5.51 -14.68
N SER A 63 -1.34 -5.31 -13.93
CA SER A 63 0.03 -5.26 -14.41
C SER A 63 0.69 -6.64 -14.30
N SER A 64 1.54 -7.00 -15.26
CA SER A 64 2.37 -8.21 -15.21
C SER A 64 3.51 -8.10 -14.19
N GLY A 65 3.94 -6.90 -13.87
CA GLY A 65 5.07 -6.61 -12.95
C GLY A 65 4.72 -6.62 -11.47
N GLY A 66 3.47 -6.94 -11.10
CA GLY A 66 3.00 -6.82 -9.70
C GLY A 66 2.35 -5.47 -9.42
N GLY A 67 2.34 -5.00 -8.16
CA GLY A 67 1.72 -3.73 -7.77
C GLY A 67 0.20 -3.67 -7.93
N ASN A 68 -0.44 -4.83 -7.99
CA ASN A 68 -1.89 -4.96 -8.14
C ASN A 68 -2.59 -5.07 -6.79
N ILE A 69 -3.79 -4.52 -6.70
CA ILE A 69 -4.70 -4.70 -5.56
C ILE A 69 -5.15 -6.16 -5.53
N PRO A 70 -5.03 -6.89 -4.41
CA PRO A 70 -5.60 -8.22 -4.26
C PRO A 70 -7.12 -8.14 -4.23
N THR A 71 -7.80 -8.64 -5.26
CA THR A 71 -9.25 -8.51 -5.43
C THR A 71 -10.04 -9.76 -5.11
N ALA A 72 -9.38 -10.89 -4.82
CA ALA A 72 -10.03 -12.19 -4.63
C ALA A 72 -11.12 -12.20 -3.54
N HIS A 73 -11.02 -11.33 -2.54
CA HIS A 73 -12.00 -11.18 -1.46
C HIS A 73 -13.00 -10.03 -1.68
N LEU A 74 -12.84 -9.27 -2.78
CA LEU A 74 -13.71 -8.16 -3.16
C LEU A 74 -14.64 -8.55 -4.32
N LEU A 75 -14.18 -9.40 -5.23
CA LEU A 75 -14.90 -9.82 -6.42
C LEU A 75 -15.46 -11.22 -6.20
N ASP A 76 -16.70 -11.28 -5.72
CA ASP A 76 -17.42 -12.55 -5.52
C ASP A 76 -17.73 -13.18 -6.88
N ASP A 77 -17.21 -14.38 -7.12
CA ASP A 77 -17.44 -15.16 -8.34
C ASP A 77 -18.85 -15.77 -8.44
N ALA A 78 -19.67 -15.65 -7.41
CA ALA A 78 -21.11 -15.91 -7.47
C ALA A 78 -21.94 -14.71 -7.98
N VAL A 79 -21.29 -13.53 -8.10
CA VAL A 79 -21.90 -12.28 -8.57
C VAL A 79 -21.27 -11.84 -9.88
N PHE A 80 -19.94 -11.87 -9.96
CA PHE A 80 -19.17 -11.31 -11.07
C PHE A 80 -18.57 -12.38 -11.97
N GLN A 81 -18.80 -12.25 -13.26
CA GLN A 81 -18.00 -12.91 -14.30
C GLN A 81 -16.83 -11.99 -14.63
N THR A 82 -15.66 -12.26 -14.05
CA THR A 82 -14.49 -11.39 -14.21
C THR A 82 -13.64 -11.79 -15.41
N SER A 83 -13.34 -10.83 -16.29
CA SER A 83 -12.35 -10.94 -17.35
C SER A 83 -11.09 -10.18 -16.98
N VAL A 84 -9.99 -10.87 -16.73
CA VAL A 84 -8.70 -10.26 -16.36
C VAL A 84 -7.90 -9.91 -17.62
N ILE A 85 -7.42 -8.67 -17.70
CA ILE A 85 -6.57 -8.15 -18.79
C ILE A 85 -5.25 -7.68 -18.18
N VAL A 86 -4.15 -8.26 -18.69
CA VAL A 86 -2.78 -7.82 -18.36
C VAL A 86 -2.43 -6.69 -19.31
N THR A 87 -2.52 -5.45 -18.85
CA THR A 87 -2.56 -4.27 -19.71
C THR A 87 -1.26 -4.01 -20.47
N ASP A 88 -0.11 -4.31 -19.90
CA ASP A 88 1.22 -4.19 -20.52
C ASP A 88 1.56 -5.34 -21.48
N GLN A 89 0.65 -6.30 -21.65
CA GLN A 89 0.83 -7.43 -22.57
C GLN A 89 -0.18 -7.45 -23.73
N VAL A 90 -1.15 -6.53 -23.74
CA VAL A 90 -2.15 -6.45 -24.80
C VAL A 90 -1.82 -5.35 -25.81
N SER A 91 -2.34 -5.50 -27.03
CA SER A 91 -2.22 -4.46 -28.03
C SER A 91 -2.88 -3.15 -27.57
N PRO A 92 -2.27 -1.98 -27.80
CA PRO A 92 -2.91 -0.70 -27.57
C PRO A 92 -4.25 -0.52 -28.27
N LEU A 93 -4.49 -1.31 -29.35
CA LEU A 93 -5.75 -1.32 -30.10
C LEU A 93 -6.74 -2.40 -29.62
N ALA A 94 -6.41 -3.14 -28.56
CA ALA A 94 -7.29 -4.17 -28.02
C ALA A 94 -8.65 -3.58 -27.61
N ARG A 95 -9.72 -4.36 -27.81
CA ARG A 95 -11.05 -4.01 -27.34
C ARG A 95 -11.33 -4.74 -26.05
N LEU A 96 -11.96 -4.05 -25.10
CA LEU A 96 -12.47 -4.67 -23.90
C LEU A 96 -13.62 -5.65 -24.27
N PRO A 97 -13.70 -6.83 -23.62
CA PRO A 97 -14.87 -7.70 -23.77
C PRO A 97 -16.13 -6.99 -23.27
N PRO A 98 -17.35 -7.47 -23.58
CA PRO A 98 -18.58 -6.91 -23.02
C PRO A 98 -18.51 -6.86 -21.50
N HIS A 99 -18.81 -5.71 -20.91
CA HIS A 99 -18.72 -5.48 -19.46
C HIS A 99 -19.68 -4.37 -19.00
N GLN A 100 -19.97 -4.38 -17.72
CA GLN A 100 -20.79 -3.37 -17.03
C GLN A 100 -19.93 -2.49 -16.11
N LEU A 101 -18.70 -2.96 -15.77
CA LEU A 101 -17.77 -2.26 -14.89
C LEU A 101 -16.33 -2.60 -15.26
N VAL A 102 -15.46 -1.62 -15.15
CA VAL A 102 -13.99 -1.83 -15.16
C VAL A 102 -13.45 -1.59 -13.75
N PHE A 103 -12.69 -2.54 -13.22
CA PHE A 103 -11.93 -2.40 -11.99
C PHE A 103 -10.44 -2.33 -12.34
N ASN A 104 -9.83 -1.16 -12.22
CA ASN A 104 -8.39 -1.05 -12.35
C ASN A 104 -7.73 -1.50 -11.05
N ALA A 105 -7.16 -2.69 -11.07
CA ALA A 105 -6.44 -3.25 -9.93
C ALA A 105 -4.95 -2.83 -9.89
N ILE A 106 -4.45 -2.13 -10.91
CA ILE A 106 -3.08 -1.62 -10.92
C ILE A 106 -3.01 -0.43 -9.94
N GLY A 107 -2.33 -0.61 -8.83
CA GLY A 107 -2.34 0.38 -7.74
C GLY A 107 -0.99 1.08 -7.50
N ASP A 108 0.13 0.56 -8.01
CA ASP A 108 1.47 1.11 -7.79
C ASP A 108 1.91 1.95 -8.99
N ALA A 109 1.90 3.28 -8.83
CA ALA A 109 2.30 4.21 -9.88
C ALA A 109 3.82 4.20 -10.15
N ASP A 110 4.64 3.90 -9.13
CA ASP A 110 6.10 3.93 -9.27
C ASP A 110 6.64 2.69 -10.02
N CYS A 111 5.96 1.54 -9.86
CA CYS A 111 6.40 0.26 -10.45
C CYS A 111 5.65 -0.11 -11.73
N CYS A 112 4.44 0.42 -11.94
CA CYS A 112 3.52 -0.05 -12.96
C CYS A 112 3.19 1.00 -14.03
N GLU A 113 4.03 2.02 -14.21
CA GLU A 113 3.79 3.10 -15.17
C GLU A 113 3.44 2.61 -16.58
N PRO A 114 4.16 1.63 -17.20
CA PRO A 114 3.81 1.13 -18.52
C PRO A 114 2.41 0.48 -18.58
N ALA A 115 2.07 -0.29 -17.54
CA ALA A 115 0.76 -0.94 -17.43
C ALA A 115 -0.37 0.09 -17.24
N LEU A 116 -0.15 1.13 -16.42
CA LEU A 116 -1.10 2.23 -16.23
C LEU A 116 -1.31 3.05 -17.52
N ARG A 117 -0.24 3.35 -18.28
CA ARG A 117 -0.36 4.02 -19.56
C ARG A 117 -1.20 3.21 -20.55
N ALA A 118 -0.98 1.89 -20.62
CA ALA A 118 -1.80 1.01 -21.45
C ALA A 118 -3.26 0.96 -20.96
N ALA A 119 -3.47 0.92 -19.63
CA ALA A 119 -4.79 0.92 -19.03
C ALA A 119 -5.57 2.21 -19.36
N ILE A 120 -4.93 3.40 -19.34
CA ILE A 120 -5.57 4.67 -19.74
C ILE A 120 -6.14 4.53 -21.15
N GLY A 121 -5.33 4.07 -22.12
CA GLY A 121 -5.81 3.90 -23.50
C GLY A 121 -6.93 2.87 -23.65
N LEU A 122 -7.04 1.90 -22.74
CA LEU A 122 -8.15 0.93 -22.73
C LEU A 122 -9.44 1.55 -22.17
N VAL A 123 -9.35 2.28 -21.04
CA VAL A 123 -10.55 2.84 -20.40
C VAL A 123 -11.14 4.03 -21.16
N GLU A 124 -10.36 4.76 -21.95
CA GLU A 124 -10.87 5.80 -22.84
C GLU A 124 -11.87 5.28 -23.89
N ARG A 125 -11.89 3.96 -24.15
CA ARG A 125 -12.76 3.31 -25.14
C ARG A 125 -14.03 2.70 -24.55
N THR A 126 -14.23 2.80 -23.25
CA THR A 126 -15.47 2.37 -22.60
C THR A 126 -16.27 3.54 -22.11
N LYS A 127 -17.60 3.36 -22.06
CA LYS A 127 -18.54 4.28 -21.41
C LYS A 127 -18.99 3.75 -20.04
N MET A 128 -18.49 2.56 -19.67
CA MET A 128 -18.86 1.94 -18.40
C MET A 128 -18.07 2.58 -17.26
N PRO A 129 -18.60 2.55 -16.03
CA PRO A 129 -17.90 3.05 -14.87
C PRO A 129 -16.52 2.39 -14.72
N VAL A 130 -15.55 3.16 -14.23
CA VAL A 130 -14.18 2.69 -13.93
C VAL A 130 -13.91 2.96 -12.47
N ILE A 131 -13.60 1.92 -11.70
CA ILE A 131 -13.10 2.05 -10.33
C ILE A 131 -11.60 2.22 -10.38
N ASN A 132 -11.09 3.21 -9.67
CA ASN A 132 -9.69 3.63 -9.66
C ASN A 132 -9.18 3.97 -11.06
N ASP A 133 -9.64 5.08 -11.61
CA ASP A 133 -9.18 5.58 -12.92
C ASP A 133 -7.64 5.50 -13.01
N PRO A 134 -7.09 4.83 -14.05
CA PRO A 134 -5.64 4.66 -14.19
C PRO A 134 -4.86 5.98 -14.23
N SER A 135 -5.46 7.06 -14.75
CA SER A 135 -4.82 8.38 -14.79
C SER A 135 -4.75 9.02 -13.41
N ALA A 136 -5.70 8.74 -12.53
CA ALA A 136 -5.65 9.16 -11.13
C ALA A 136 -4.62 8.34 -10.35
N VAL A 137 -4.57 7.01 -10.55
CA VAL A 137 -3.56 6.14 -9.93
C VAL A 137 -2.15 6.57 -10.34
N MET A 138 -1.91 6.91 -11.62
CA MET A 138 -0.61 7.35 -12.11
C MET A 138 -0.05 8.57 -11.36
N LYS A 139 -0.90 9.38 -10.75
CA LYS A 139 -0.51 10.55 -9.96
C LYS A 139 -0.19 10.23 -8.50
N THR A 140 -0.22 8.95 -8.08
CA THR A 140 -0.02 8.53 -6.69
C THR A 140 1.39 8.01 -6.39
N GLY A 141 2.34 8.15 -7.31
CA GLY A 141 3.75 7.85 -7.04
C GLY A 141 4.29 8.66 -5.85
N ARG A 142 5.28 8.13 -5.17
CA ARG A 142 5.80 8.69 -3.90
C ARG A 142 6.24 10.14 -4.04
N VAL A 143 6.98 10.47 -5.10
CA VAL A 143 7.42 11.84 -5.37
C VAL A 143 6.22 12.75 -5.67
N ALA A 144 5.30 12.29 -6.53
CA ALA A 144 4.12 13.07 -6.89
C ALA A 144 3.22 13.34 -5.67
N ASN A 145 3.01 12.34 -4.82
CA ASN A 145 2.21 12.50 -3.60
C ASN A 145 2.88 13.42 -2.57
N SER A 146 4.20 13.38 -2.42
CA SER A 146 4.90 14.30 -1.51
C SER A 146 4.70 15.77 -1.88
N ILE A 147 4.57 16.04 -3.18
CA ILE A 147 4.32 17.40 -3.70
C ILE A 147 2.84 17.76 -3.59
N ARG A 148 1.95 16.89 -4.09
CA ARG A 148 0.51 17.17 -4.19
C ARG A 148 -0.16 17.28 -2.82
N LEU A 149 0.18 16.39 -1.90
CA LEU A 149 -0.48 16.32 -0.59
C LEU A 149 0.08 17.32 0.41
N ARG A 150 1.23 17.93 0.13
CA ARG A 150 1.77 19.04 0.95
C ARG A 150 0.84 20.25 1.03
N ALA A 151 0.02 20.47 -0.01
CA ALA A 151 -0.94 21.57 -0.05
C ALA A 151 -2.21 21.30 0.79
N VAL A 152 -2.39 20.09 1.30
CA VAL A 152 -3.55 19.72 2.13
C VAL A 152 -3.37 20.28 3.54
N PRO A 153 -4.30 21.08 4.07
CA PRO A 153 -4.21 21.62 5.42
C PRO A 153 -4.08 20.52 6.47
N GLY A 154 -3.19 20.69 7.43
CA GLY A 154 -2.96 19.72 8.51
C GLY A 154 -2.25 18.42 8.05
N VAL A 155 -1.64 18.42 6.88
CA VAL A 155 -0.83 17.31 6.36
C VAL A 155 0.62 17.72 6.23
N VAL A 156 1.51 16.93 6.81
CA VAL A 156 2.96 17.04 6.66
C VAL A 156 3.43 15.86 5.79
N THR A 157 3.98 16.16 4.63
CA THR A 157 4.57 15.17 3.72
C THR A 157 6.07 15.21 3.79
N ALA A 158 6.74 14.06 3.78
CA ALA A 158 8.19 13.98 3.68
C ALA A 158 8.68 14.52 2.32
N LEU A 159 9.65 15.41 2.33
CA LEU A 159 10.40 15.75 1.11
C LEU A 159 10.93 14.44 0.50
N THR A 160 10.64 14.21 -0.78
CA THR A 160 11.04 12.98 -1.48
C THR A 160 11.64 13.33 -2.82
N VAL A 161 12.92 13.02 -3.02
CA VAL A 161 13.68 13.37 -4.22
C VAL A 161 14.39 12.12 -4.78
N PRO A 162 14.25 11.83 -6.09
CA PRO A 162 15.07 10.80 -6.74
C PRO A 162 16.52 11.24 -6.81
N MET A 163 17.43 10.37 -6.39
CA MET A 163 18.87 10.61 -6.40
C MET A 163 19.60 9.46 -7.09
N THR A 164 20.58 9.77 -7.94
CA THR A 164 21.44 8.72 -8.46
C THR A 164 22.39 8.22 -7.36
N LYS A 165 22.62 6.92 -7.34
CA LYS A 165 23.56 6.30 -6.41
C LYS A 165 24.96 6.89 -6.55
N GLN A 166 25.37 7.22 -7.78
CA GLN A 166 26.63 7.87 -8.08
C GLN A 166 26.80 9.19 -7.30
N VAL A 167 25.77 10.02 -7.27
CA VAL A 167 25.79 11.30 -6.51
C VAL A 167 25.92 11.04 -5.01
N LEU A 168 25.14 10.07 -4.48
CA LEU A 168 25.16 9.74 -3.04
C LEU A 168 26.52 9.14 -2.58
N LEU A 169 27.20 8.43 -3.46
CA LEU A 169 28.53 7.85 -3.19
C LEU A 169 29.67 8.85 -3.35
N SER A 170 29.43 10.01 -3.97
CA SER A 170 30.46 11.01 -4.18
C SER A 170 30.80 11.77 -2.89
N PRO A 171 32.01 12.33 -2.76
CA PRO A 171 32.38 13.19 -1.63
C PRO A 171 31.44 14.40 -1.45
N GLN A 172 30.75 14.84 -2.52
CA GLN A 172 29.79 15.92 -2.53
C GLN A 172 28.36 15.47 -2.20
N GLY A 173 28.12 14.17 -1.98
CA GLY A 173 26.80 13.63 -1.67
C GLY A 173 26.09 14.35 -0.54
N PRO A 174 26.70 14.50 0.65
CA PRO A 174 26.08 15.24 1.76
C PRO A 174 25.76 16.71 1.44
N ALA A 175 26.65 17.40 0.74
CA ALA A 175 26.42 18.79 0.33
C ALA A 175 25.31 18.92 -0.73
N THR A 176 25.19 17.92 -1.60
CA THR A 176 24.10 17.86 -2.58
C THR A 176 22.75 17.66 -1.89
N LEU A 177 22.66 16.71 -0.95
CA LEU A 177 21.46 16.50 -0.15
C LEU A 177 21.06 17.75 0.64
N ALA A 178 22.03 18.47 1.24
CA ALA A 178 21.76 19.70 1.97
C ALA A 178 21.19 20.81 1.05
N ARG A 179 21.66 20.92 -0.19
CA ARG A 179 21.11 21.86 -1.19
C ARG A 179 19.69 21.52 -1.62
N GLU A 180 19.35 20.21 -1.64
CA GLU A 180 17.99 19.73 -1.90
C GLU A 180 17.08 19.87 -0.67
N GLY A 181 17.59 20.34 0.48
CA GLY A 181 16.82 20.57 1.70
C GLY A 181 16.79 19.41 2.67
N PHE A 182 17.64 18.40 2.51
CA PHE A 182 17.72 17.28 3.44
C PHE A 182 18.64 17.56 4.63
N TYR A 183 18.21 17.08 5.79
CA TYR A 183 18.97 17.06 7.04
C TYR A 183 19.04 15.63 7.55
N PHE A 184 20.06 15.31 8.35
CA PHE A 184 20.17 14.02 9.02
C PHE A 184 19.49 14.08 10.41
N PRO A 185 18.80 12.99 10.83
CA PRO A 185 18.62 11.73 10.09
C PRO A 185 17.66 11.86 8.91
N MET A 186 17.90 11.07 7.85
CA MET A 186 17.05 10.97 6.68
C MET A 186 16.91 9.50 6.25
N LEU A 187 16.08 9.24 5.26
CA LEU A 187 15.83 7.89 4.80
C LEU A 187 16.29 7.71 3.34
N LEU A 188 16.86 6.55 3.03
CA LEU A 188 17.11 6.10 1.67
C LEU A 188 16.28 4.87 1.36
N ARG A 189 15.73 4.80 0.16
CA ARG A 189 14.91 3.70 -0.32
C ARG A 189 15.25 3.34 -1.75
N SER A 190 15.37 2.03 -2.03
CA SER A 190 15.35 1.52 -3.41
C SER A 190 13.90 1.45 -3.92
N PRO A 191 13.59 2.01 -5.10
CA PRO A 191 12.29 1.83 -5.75
C PRO A 191 11.97 0.36 -6.01
N GLY A 192 10.69 0.01 -6.16
CA GLY A 192 10.24 -1.36 -6.49
C GLY A 192 10.21 -2.36 -5.34
N TYR A 193 10.50 -1.94 -4.11
CA TYR A 193 10.43 -2.80 -2.93
C TYR A 193 9.30 -2.39 -1.99
N HIS A 194 8.60 -3.40 -1.44
CA HIS A 194 7.51 -3.25 -0.48
C HIS A 194 7.89 -3.77 0.91
N THR A 195 7.03 -3.62 1.88
CA THR A 195 7.16 -4.10 3.28
C THR A 195 8.43 -3.62 4.00
N GLY A 196 8.89 -2.39 3.67
CA GLY A 196 10.07 -1.80 4.29
C GLY A 196 11.41 -2.44 3.90
N ARG A 197 11.46 -3.35 2.91
CA ARG A 197 12.72 -3.85 2.36
C ARG A 197 13.47 -2.73 1.63
N ASN A 198 14.81 -2.74 1.74
CA ASN A 198 15.69 -1.74 1.12
C ASN A 198 15.25 -0.29 1.43
N PHE A 199 14.85 -0.07 2.67
CA PHE A 199 14.43 1.20 3.25
C PHE A 199 15.17 1.37 4.57
N VAL A 200 16.13 2.31 4.60
CA VAL A 200 17.15 2.43 5.65
C VAL A 200 17.27 3.89 6.10
N MET A 201 17.45 4.11 7.39
CA MET A 201 17.80 5.41 7.95
C MET A 201 19.29 5.69 7.78
N VAL A 202 19.62 6.90 7.41
CA VAL A 202 20.97 7.46 7.44
C VAL A 202 21.00 8.46 8.60
N GLY A 203 21.65 8.09 9.69
CA GLY A 203 21.71 8.89 10.90
C GLY A 203 22.59 10.12 10.79
N THR A 204 23.70 10.00 10.05
CA THR A 204 24.72 11.05 9.88
C THR A 204 25.27 11.08 8.46
N ALA A 205 25.89 12.19 8.08
CA ALA A 205 26.56 12.33 6.79
C ALA A 205 27.65 11.26 6.55
N ASN A 206 28.32 10.83 7.61
CA ASN A 206 29.39 9.79 7.52
C ASN A 206 28.86 8.41 7.13
N GLU A 207 27.59 8.12 7.43
CA GLU A 207 26.95 6.84 7.11
C GLU A 207 26.45 6.78 5.66
N LEU A 208 26.26 7.95 5.00
CA LEU A 208 25.59 8.08 3.71
C LEU A 208 26.18 7.12 2.65
N THR A 209 27.49 7.14 2.48
CA THR A 209 28.18 6.33 1.47
C THR A 209 27.99 4.84 1.71
N ALA A 210 28.14 4.37 2.96
CA ALA A 210 27.99 2.96 3.31
C ALA A 210 26.55 2.48 3.10
N VAL A 211 25.55 3.28 3.54
CA VAL A 211 24.13 2.97 3.39
C VAL A 211 23.73 2.97 1.91
N ALA A 212 24.11 4.01 1.14
CA ALA A 212 23.81 4.07 -0.28
C ALA A 212 24.42 2.90 -1.06
N ALA A 213 25.67 2.49 -0.72
CA ALA A 213 26.33 1.34 -1.34
C ALA A 213 25.58 0.02 -1.09
N SER A 214 25.00 -0.16 0.10
CA SER A 214 24.29 -1.38 0.49
C SER A 214 22.93 -1.57 -0.20
N LEU A 215 22.31 -0.50 -0.68
CA LEU A 215 21.00 -0.54 -1.31
C LEU A 215 21.09 -0.97 -2.78
N PRO A 216 20.19 -1.80 -3.31
CA PRO A 216 20.19 -2.18 -4.73
C PRO A 216 19.69 -1.06 -5.64
N GLY A 217 20.07 -1.11 -6.92
CA GLY A 217 19.65 -0.17 -7.96
C GLY A 217 20.54 1.06 -8.08
N GLU A 218 20.43 1.72 -9.22
CA GLU A 218 21.20 2.93 -9.56
C GLU A 218 20.48 4.23 -9.17
N GLN A 219 19.15 4.15 -9.01
CA GLN A 219 18.31 5.24 -8.54
C GLN A 219 17.79 4.90 -7.15
N LEU A 220 17.93 5.83 -6.22
CA LEU A 220 17.38 5.74 -4.87
C LEU A 220 16.42 6.92 -4.65
N LEU A 221 15.51 6.80 -3.70
CA LEU A 221 14.73 7.90 -3.18
C LEU A 221 15.38 8.39 -1.89
N ALA A 222 15.78 9.65 -1.86
CA ALA A 222 16.07 10.39 -0.64
C ALA A 222 14.74 10.87 -0.07
N ILE A 223 14.48 10.57 1.20
CA ILE A 223 13.20 10.86 1.87
C ILE A 223 13.50 11.51 3.21
N GLU A 224 12.85 12.62 3.49
CA GLU A 224 12.89 13.29 4.80
C GLU A 224 12.36 12.36 5.89
N PHE A 225 13.03 12.32 7.02
CA PHE A 225 12.55 11.57 8.17
C PHE A 225 11.50 12.37 8.92
N LEU A 226 10.25 11.90 8.90
CA LEU A 226 9.18 12.45 9.73
C LEU A 226 9.16 11.68 11.06
N ASP A 227 9.59 12.34 12.14
CA ASP A 227 9.60 11.72 13.46
C ASP A 227 8.18 11.64 14.02
N ALA A 228 7.69 10.42 14.22
CA ALA A 228 6.41 10.12 14.85
C ALA A 228 6.57 9.53 16.27
N CYS A 229 7.78 9.65 16.84
CA CYS A 229 8.05 9.21 18.20
C CYS A 229 7.32 10.14 19.18
N ARG A 230 6.63 9.55 20.13
CA ARG A 230 5.94 10.26 21.21
C ARG A 230 6.79 10.33 22.48
N SER A 231 6.32 11.09 23.46
CA SER A 231 6.98 11.25 24.77
C SER A 231 7.17 9.94 25.54
N ASP A 232 6.41 8.89 25.22
CA ASP A 232 6.54 7.54 25.78
C ASP A 232 7.66 6.70 25.09
N GLY A 233 8.38 7.30 24.13
CA GLY A 233 9.45 6.63 23.39
C GLY A 233 8.96 5.61 22.35
N THR A 234 7.68 5.70 21.95
CA THR A 234 7.11 4.81 20.94
C THR A 234 6.57 5.58 19.74
N SER A 235 6.71 5.00 18.55
CA SER A 235 6.14 5.51 17.32
C SER A 235 4.83 4.79 17.00
N ARG A 236 3.85 5.55 16.52
CA ARG A 236 2.53 5.06 16.12
C ARG A 236 2.33 5.22 14.62
N LYS A 237 1.95 4.14 13.96
CA LYS A 237 1.59 4.15 12.55
C LYS A 237 0.16 3.67 12.37
N TYR A 238 -0.68 4.57 11.94
CA TYR A 238 -2.08 4.32 11.63
C TYR A 238 -2.25 3.95 10.16
N ARG A 239 -3.17 3.05 9.87
CA ARG A 239 -3.65 2.79 8.53
C ARG A 239 -5.15 3.01 8.46
N VAL A 240 -5.56 3.83 7.49
CA VAL A 240 -6.96 4.11 7.17
C VAL A 240 -7.18 3.83 5.70
N MET A 241 -8.24 3.08 5.37
CA MET A 241 -8.70 2.92 4.00
C MET A 241 -9.68 4.04 3.65
N MET A 242 -9.63 4.44 2.39
CA MET A 242 -10.50 5.42 1.75
C MET A 242 -11.28 4.70 0.66
N ILE A 243 -12.57 4.46 0.89
CA ILE A 243 -13.42 3.65 0.00
C ILE A 243 -14.71 4.43 -0.28
N ASP A 244 -14.99 4.70 -1.56
CA ASP A 244 -16.13 5.52 -2.04
C ASP A 244 -16.25 6.85 -1.26
N GLY A 245 -15.08 7.48 -0.96
CA GLY A 245 -14.97 8.75 -0.24
C GLY A 245 -15.14 8.66 1.30
N GLN A 246 -15.33 7.47 1.86
CA GLN A 246 -15.46 7.26 3.30
C GLN A 246 -14.18 6.68 3.91
N LEU A 247 -13.94 6.98 5.19
CA LEU A 247 -12.76 6.54 5.94
C LEU A 247 -13.04 5.29 6.76
N TYR A 248 -12.18 4.27 6.65
CA TYR A 248 -12.27 3.01 7.39
C TYR A 248 -10.96 2.72 8.11
N PRO A 249 -10.92 2.78 9.44
CA PRO A 249 -9.72 2.42 10.20
C PRO A 249 -9.41 0.94 10.01
N LEU A 250 -8.13 0.61 9.75
CA LEU A 250 -7.74 -0.75 9.43
C LEU A 250 -6.78 -1.35 10.44
N HIS A 251 -5.77 -0.60 10.88
CA HIS A 251 -4.90 -0.99 11.97
C HIS A 251 -4.11 0.20 12.55
N LEU A 252 -3.62 0.03 13.77
CA LEU A 252 -2.61 0.84 14.43
C LEU A 252 -1.44 -0.08 14.81
N ALA A 253 -0.24 0.24 14.36
CA ALA A 253 0.97 -0.43 14.80
C ALA A 253 1.76 0.49 15.75
N ILE A 254 2.26 -0.05 16.86
CA ILE A 254 3.04 0.67 17.86
C ILE A 254 4.38 -0.05 18.03
N SER A 255 5.48 0.70 17.98
CA SER A 255 6.82 0.15 18.14
C SER A 255 7.76 1.17 18.78
N ARG A 256 8.80 0.70 19.46
CA ARG A 256 9.94 1.53 19.87
C ARG A 256 10.88 1.87 18.73
N ASP A 257 10.80 1.12 17.65
CA ASP A 257 11.57 1.42 16.44
C ASP A 257 10.89 2.51 15.60
N TRP A 258 11.70 3.36 14.97
CA TRP A 258 11.22 4.36 14.02
C TRP A 258 10.52 3.71 12.81
N LYS A 259 11.01 2.52 12.39
CA LYS A 259 10.47 1.75 11.26
C LYS A 259 9.31 0.88 11.72
N VAL A 260 8.18 1.51 11.94
CA VAL A 260 6.99 0.79 12.38
C VAL A 260 6.41 -0.05 11.26
N HIS A 261 6.44 -1.37 11.41
CA HIS A 261 5.78 -2.31 10.53
C HIS A 261 4.90 -3.25 11.34
N TYR A 262 3.65 -3.43 10.93
CA TYR A 262 2.65 -4.17 11.71
C TYR A 262 3.13 -5.57 12.15
N PHE A 263 3.76 -6.32 11.24
CA PHE A 263 4.21 -7.69 11.53
C PHE A 263 5.49 -7.80 12.37
N THR A 264 6.26 -6.73 12.51
CA THR A 264 7.50 -6.70 13.28
C THR A 264 7.39 -5.83 14.53
N SER A 265 6.26 -5.19 14.75
CA SER A 265 5.95 -4.44 15.96
C SER A 265 5.54 -5.37 17.11
N GLU A 266 5.64 -4.88 18.34
CA GLU A 266 5.35 -5.68 19.55
C GLU A 266 3.85 -5.88 19.82
N MET A 267 2.99 -5.72 18.79
CA MET A 267 1.52 -5.81 18.90
C MET A 267 1.05 -7.18 19.39
N SER A 268 1.75 -8.27 19.03
CA SER A 268 1.41 -9.62 19.50
C SER A 268 1.68 -9.82 20.98
N GLU A 269 2.68 -9.13 21.53
CA GLU A 269 3.19 -9.31 22.88
C GLU A 269 2.52 -8.34 23.88
N LYS A 270 2.19 -7.13 23.43
CA LYS A 270 1.71 -6.02 24.23
C LYS A 270 0.18 -5.90 24.22
N ALA A 271 -0.46 -6.25 25.34
CA ALA A 271 -1.91 -6.14 25.46
C ALA A 271 -2.42 -4.68 25.49
N ASP A 272 -1.63 -3.77 26.05
CA ASP A 272 -1.89 -2.33 26.08
C ASP A 272 -1.88 -1.71 24.68
N TYR A 273 -0.95 -2.13 23.79
CA TYR A 273 -0.92 -1.71 22.39
C TYR A 273 -2.16 -2.18 21.63
N ARG A 274 -2.58 -3.43 21.85
CA ARG A 274 -3.83 -3.95 21.27
C ARG A 274 -5.07 -3.23 21.77
N ALA A 275 -5.09 -2.84 23.05
CA ALA A 275 -6.19 -2.05 23.60
C ALA A 275 -6.25 -0.64 22.98
N GLU A 276 -5.09 -0.02 22.69
CA GLU A 276 -5.03 1.26 21.99
C GLU A 276 -5.50 1.11 20.54
N GLU A 277 -5.08 0.05 19.82
CA GLU A 277 -5.57 -0.25 18.48
C GLU A 277 -7.09 -0.51 18.48
N ALA A 278 -7.62 -1.28 19.43
CA ALA A 278 -9.06 -1.56 19.52
C ALA A 278 -9.87 -0.26 19.65
N ARG A 279 -9.45 0.69 20.49
CA ARG A 279 -10.10 2.01 20.61
C ARG A 279 -10.06 2.79 19.30
N PHE A 280 -8.91 2.77 18.59
CA PHE A 280 -8.80 3.41 17.28
C PHE A 280 -9.75 2.79 16.25
N LEU A 281 -9.85 1.46 16.19
CA LEU A 281 -10.73 0.74 15.26
C LEU A 281 -12.21 0.95 15.53
N GLU A 282 -12.58 1.18 16.79
CA GLU A 282 -13.96 1.43 17.21
C GLU A 282 -14.34 2.90 17.08
N ASN A 283 -13.49 3.82 17.54
CA ASN A 283 -13.77 5.25 17.63
C ASN A 283 -12.64 6.09 16.98
N MET A 284 -12.41 5.90 15.69
CA MET A 284 -11.32 6.57 14.96
C MET A 284 -11.33 8.10 15.14
N ALA A 285 -12.51 8.72 15.05
CA ALA A 285 -12.64 10.17 15.11
C ALA A 285 -12.23 10.72 16.48
N ASP A 286 -12.60 10.04 17.56
CA ASP A 286 -12.23 10.44 18.92
C ASP A 286 -10.74 10.27 19.19
N VAL A 287 -10.13 9.20 18.62
CA VAL A 287 -8.70 8.91 18.80
C VAL A 287 -7.81 9.85 17.99
N LEU A 288 -8.19 10.15 16.76
CA LEU A 288 -7.41 11.01 15.86
C LEU A 288 -7.67 12.51 16.09
N GLY A 289 -8.89 12.86 16.53
CA GLY A 289 -9.38 14.23 16.62
C GLY A 289 -9.87 14.78 15.27
N HIS A 290 -10.72 15.80 15.34
CA HIS A 290 -11.38 16.40 14.18
C HIS A 290 -10.41 16.93 13.12
N LYS A 291 -9.27 17.50 13.54
CA LYS A 291 -8.26 18.04 12.61
C LYS A 291 -7.69 16.95 11.70
N ALA A 292 -7.26 15.83 12.29
CA ALA A 292 -6.68 14.73 11.53
C ALA A 292 -7.73 14.05 10.62
N VAL A 293 -8.97 13.88 11.10
CA VAL A 293 -10.06 13.34 10.29
C VAL A 293 -10.32 14.22 9.06
N ALA A 294 -10.46 15.54 9.25
CA ALA A 294 -10.66 16.48 8.14
C ALA A 294 -9.48 16.45 7.14
N SER A 295 -8.25 16.30 7.64
CA SER A 295 -7.06 16.15 6.78
C SER A 295 -7.10 14.85 5.97
N LEU A 296 -7.54 13.74 6.56
CA LEU A 296 -7.70 12.45 5.86
C LEU A 296 -8.78 12.51 4.77
N GLU A 297 -9.91 13.17 5.05
CA GLU A 297 -10.97 13.41 4.06
C GLU A 297 -10.46 14.27 2.89
N ALA A 298 -9.68 15.30 3.19
CA ALA A 298 -9.06 16.15 2.17
C ALA A 298 -7.99 15.39 1.35
N ILE A 299 -7.20 14.48 1.97
CA ILE A 299 -6.30 13.56 1.27
C ILE A 299 -7.11 12.67 0.31
N SER A 300 -8.19 12.04 0.77
CA SER A 300 -9.07 11.18 -0.04
C SER A 300 -9.56 11.92 -1.29
N LYS A 301 -10.08 13.13 -1.08
CA LYS A 301 -10.54 13.99 -2.18
C LYS A 301 -9.42 14.37 -3.15
N THR A 302 -8.22 14.68 -2.64
CA THR A 302 -7.06 15.05 -3.46
C THR A 302 -6.53 13.87 -4.26
N LEU A 303 -6.52 12.65 -3.70
CA LEU A 303 -6.15 11.44 -4.43
C LEU A 303 -7.10 11.17 -5.60
N GLY A 304 -8.40 11.38 -5.41
CA GLY A 304 -9.41 11.16 -6.43
C GLY A 304 -9.57 9.68 -6.80
N LEU A 305 -9.36 8.78 -5.83
CA LEU A 305 -9.47 7.34 -6.00
C LEU A 305 -10.70 6.81 -5.27
N ASP A 306 -11.33 5.80 -5.87
CA ASP A 306 -12.49 5.11 -5.27
C ASP A 306 -12.06 4.12 -4.18
N TYR A 307 -10.84 3.55 -4.30
CA TYR A 307 -10.22 2.64 -3.36
C TYR A 307 -8.75 3.03 -3.17
N ALA A 308 -8.39 3.45 -1.99
CA ALA A 308 -7.04 3.82 -1.60
C ALA A 308 -6.84 3.59 -0.10
N GLY A 309 -5.61 3.78 0.37
CA GLY A 309 -5.30 3.80 1.78
C GLY A 309 -4.13 4.71 2.08
N VAL A 310 -4.00 5.06 3.35
CA VAL A 310 -2.92 5.89 3.88
C VAL A 310 -2.29 5.25 5.11
N ASP A 311 -0.96 5.32 5.17
CA ASP A 311 -0.16 5.07 6.37
C ASP A 311 0.35 6.42 6.88
N PHE A 312 0.13 6.72 8.15
CA PHE A 312 0.49 8.01 8.75
C PHE A 312 0.79 7.91 10.24
N GLY A 313 1.49 8.90 10.76
CA GLY A 313 1.59 9.21 12.18
C GLY A 313 0.83 10.48 12.52
N LEU A 314 0.82 10.87 13.78
CA LEU A 314 0.31 12.17 14.24
C LEU A 314 1.42 12.94 14.92
N SER A 315 1.53 14.25 14.59
CA SER A 315 2.33 15.18 15.37
C SER A 315 1.68 15.48 16.73
N GLU A 316 2.40 16.13 17.62
CA GLU A 316 1.85 16.59 18.90
C GLU A 316 0.70 17.60 18.71
N THR A 317 0.68 18.33 17.62
CA THR A 317 -0.36 19.30 17.26
C THR A 317 -1.53 18.69 16.48
N GLY A 318 -1.53 17.35 16.28
CA GLY A 318 -2.58 16.61 15.60
C GLY A 318 -2.51 16.72 14.06
N ASP A 319 -1.36 17.14 13.49
CA ASP A 319 -1.14 17.09 12.05
C ASP A 319 -0.88 15.64 11.61
N VAL A 320 -1.35 15.30 10.42
CA VAL A 320 -1.10 14.00 9.79
C VAL A 320 0.31 13.98 9.21
N LEU A 321 1.21 13.20 9.81
CA LEU A 321 2.53 12.90 9.28
C LEU A 321 2.38 11.79 8.24
N LEU A 322 2.31 12.15 6.97
CA LEU A 322 1.97 11.20 5.91
C LEU A 322 3.20 10.39 5.48
N PHE A 323 3.16 9.06 5.70
CA PHE A 323 4.23 8.15 5.29
C PHE A 323 3.98 7.55 3.90
N GLU A 324 2.73 7.19 3.58
CA GLU A 324 2.35 6.58 2.31
C GLU A 324 0.86 6.79 2.02
N ALA A 325 0.53 7.06 0.76
CA ALA A 325 -0.85 7.10 0.26
C ALA A 325 -0.87 6.50 -1.14
N ASN A 326 -1.64 5.43 -1.35
CA ASN A 326 -1.73 4.77 -2.65
C ASN A 326 -2.95 3.86 -2.77
N ALA A 327 -3.15 3.30 -3.97
CA ALA A 327 -4.22 2.35 -4.26
C ALA A 327 -3.84 0.89 -3.92
N THR A 328 -2.57 0.58 -3.61
CA THR A 328 -2.13 -0.80 -3.34
C THR A 328 -2.32 -1.25 -1.90
N MET A 329 -2.89 -0.41 -1.04
CA MET A 329 -3.14 -0.78 0.36
C MET A 329 -4.04 -2.00 0.44
N ILE A 330 -3.58 -3.01 1.19
CA ILE A 330 -4.24 -4.31 1.31
C ILE A 330 -5.07 -4.33 2.58
N ILE A 331 -6.31 -4.78 2.46
CA ILE A 331 -7.15 -5.16 3.59
C ILE A 331 -6.90 -6.65 3.85
N SER A 332 -6.12 -6.96 4.89
CA SER A 332 -5.83 -8.33 5.28
C SER A 332 -6.72 -8.77 6.43
N ARG A 333 -7.31 -9.96 6.34
CA ARG A 333 -8.02 -10.54 7.49
C ARG A 333 -7.03 -10.79 8.63
N ALA A 334 -7.47 -10.51 9.85
CA ALA A 334 -6.69 -10.83 11.04
C ALA A 334 -6.50 -12.34 11.18
N GLY A 335 -5.42 -12.75 11.82
CA GLY A 335 -5.20 -14.17 12.15
C GLY A 335 -6.29 -14.74 13.05
N HIS A 336 -6.45 -16.07 13.04
CA HIS A 336 -7.49 -16.78 13.81
C HIS A 336 -7.25 -16.80 15.33
N GLN A 337 -6.13 -16.27 15.82
CA GLN A 337 -5.83 -16.22 17.24
C GLN A 337 -6.79 -15.27 17.97
N ALA A 338 -7.32 -15.72 19.13
CA ALA A 338 -8.35 -15.00 19.87
C ALA A 338 -7.99 -13.54 20.23
N HIS A 339 -6.71 -13.25 20.46
CA HIS A 339 -6.26 -11.90 20.79
C HIS A 339 -6.33 -10.90 19.62
N TRP A 340 -6.64 -11.36 18.37
CA TRP A 340 -6.87 -10.51 17.21
C TRP A 340 -8.36 -10.32 16.87
N ALA A 341 -9.27 -10.95 17.65
CA ALA A 341 -10.71 -10.94 17.35
C ALA A 341 -11.31 -9.52 17.29
N TYR A 342 -10.79 -8.57 18.06
CA TYR A 342 -11.25 -7.17 18.05
C TYR A 342 -11.09 -6.48 16.69
N ARG A 343 -10.22 -6.96 15.83
CA ARG A 343 -9.96 -6.38 14.49
C ARG A 343 -10.99 -6.80 13.44
N HIS A 344 -11.66 -7.94 13.63
CA HIS A 344 -12.52 -8.52 12.60
C HIS A 344 -13.62 -7.56 12.15
N GLY A 345 -14.30 -6.89 13.12
CA GLY A 345 -15.39 -5.96 12.80
C GLY A 345 -14.96 -4.76 11.93
N ALA A 346 -13.76 -4.19 12.19
CA ALA A 346 -13.24 -3.09 11.39
C ALA A 346 -12.86 -3.56 9.97
N ILE A 347 -12.20 -4.73 9.86
CA ILE A 347 -11.82 -5.33 8.60
C ILE A 347 -13.06 -5.66 7.76
N ASP A 348 -14.08 -6.28 8.36
CA ASP A 348 -15.31 -6.65 7.67
C ASP A 348 -16.09 -5.42 7.20
N ARG A 349 -16.10 -4.32 7.96
CA ARG A 349 -16.67 -3.03 7.50
C ARG A 349 -15.96 -2.50 6.26
N ALA A 350 -14.63 -2.52 6.24
CA ALA A 350 -13.85 -2.04 5.09
C ALA A 350 -14.05 -2.93 3.84
N ILE A 351 -14.04 -4.25 4.00
CA ILE A 351 -14.33 -5.21 2.91
C ILE A 351 -15.75 -5.02 2.41
N GLY A 352 -16.74 -4.96 3.31
CA GLY A 352 -18.14 -4.78 2.96
C GLY A 352 -18.38 -3.46 2.21
N ALA A 353 -17.70 -2.38 2.61
CA ALA A 353 -17.75 -1.10 1.90
C ALA A 353 -17.19 -1.19 0.47
N ALA A 354 -16.05 -1.87 0.28
CA ALA A 354 -15.47 -2.07 -1.04
C ALA A 354 -16.37 -2.92 -1.94
N MET A 355 -16.96 -3.99 -1.42
CA MET A 355 -17.92 -4.82 -2.15
C MET A 355 -19.17 -4.04 -2.53
N ALA A 356 -19.75 -3.28 -1.59
CA ALA A 356 -20.93 -2.44 -1.83
C ALA A 356 -20.65 -1.35 -2.88
N MET A 357 -19.47 -0.73 -2.86
CA MET A 357 -19.02 0.20 -3.89
C MET A 357 -18.99 -0.46 -5.27
N ILE A 358 -18.41 -1.65 -5.39
CA ILE A 358 -18.30 -2.39 -6.66
C ILE A 358 -19.72 -2.75 -7.17
N GLU A 359 -20.60 -3.29 -6.32
CA GLU A 359 -21.98 -3.63 -6.67
C GLU A 359 -22.77 -2.37 -7.12
N LYS A 360 -22.66 -1.27 -6.40
CA LYS A 360 -23.30 0.00 -6.73
C LYS A 360 -22.86 0.52 -8.10
N ARG A 361 -21.55 0.52 -8.37
CA ARG A 361 -20.99 1.03 -9.64
C ARG A 361 -21.30 0.12 -10.82
N SER A 362 -21.51 -1.18 -10.60
CA SER A 362 -21.91 -2.14 -11.65
C SER A 362 -23.40 -2.09 -12.02
N GLY A 363 -24.21 -1.34 -11.29
CA GLY A 363 -25.66 -1.31 -11.47
C GLY A 363 -26.43 -2.44 -10.78
N ALA A 364 -25.73 -3.35 -10.08
CA ALA A 364 -26.34 -4.51 -9.42
C ALA A 364 -27.43 -4.15 -8.39
N LEU A 365 -27.31 -3.00 -7.74
CA LEU A 365 -28.28 -2.53 -6.74
C LEU A 365 -29.60 -2.01 -7.34
N THR A 366 -29.58 -1.52 -8.58
CA THR A 366 -30.78 -1.05 -9.29
C THR A 366 -31.66 -2.20 -9.77
N GLU A 367 -31.11 -3.39 -10.02
CA GLU A 367 -31.89 -4.57 -10.40
C GLU A 367 -32.53 -5.30 -9.20
N LYS A 368 -31.99 -5.15 -7.99
CA LYS A 368 -32.60 -5.72 -6.77
C LYS A 368 -33.84 -4.93 -6.30
N ALA A 369 -34.03 -3.69 -6.80
CA ALA A 369 -35.14 -2.80 -6.43
C ALA A 369 -36.30 -2.80 -7.45
N ARG A 370 -36.17 -3.54 -8.54
CA ARG A 370 -37.22 -3.82 -9.53
C ARG A 370 -37.65 -5.30 -9.43
#